data_4b335408a239de2ce1a65e1897596b5b
#
_entry.id   4b335408a239de2ce1a65e1897596b5b
#
_cell.length_a   1.000
_cell.length_b   1.000
_cell.length_c   1.000
_cell.angle_alpha   90.00
_cell.angle_beta   90.00
_cell.angle_gamma   90.00
#
_symmetry.space_group_name_H-M   'P 1'
#
loop_
_entity.id
_entity.type
_entity.pdbx_description
1 polymer ?
#
loop_
_entity_poly.entity_id
_entity_poly.type
_entity_poly.pdbx_seq_one_letter_code
_entity_poly.pdbx_strand_id
1 'polypeptide(L)'
;MAMEKNFDAASKEAKIWKKWEDANAFKAGVNALPNADSYAIMIPPPNVTGVLHMGHAFNNTLQDILIRWHRMRGFDTLWQPGTDHAGIATQMVVERELAKNNEPSRSELGREAFLEKVWAWKEQSGGTIINQLKRLGASCDFSRTAFTMAGAHGDTKTGHENSANFHDAVLKTFVDFYEKGLIYKGKRLVNWDPHFETAISDLEVENIEVDGHMWHFKYPLVDGETYTYIEKDDDNNIIVSEERNYISIATTRPETMLGDGAVAVFTNDERYAPIVGKSVHLPLCDRTIPVIVDEYPDPDFGSGAVKITGAHDFNDYQVAKRNNIPMYSLMDTKGAMRSDKSEIIWCQ
;
A
#
# COMPACT_ATOMS: atom_id res chain seq x y z
N MET A 1 14.59 -58.56 -8.62
CA MET A 1 13.15 -58.24 -8.41
C MET A 1 12.66 -57.50 -9.65
N ALA A 2 11.57 -57.98 -10.27
CA ALA A 2 10.98 -57.24 -11.37
C ALA A 2 10.35 -55.96 -10.82
N MET A 3 10.53 -54.85 -11.53
CA MET A 3 9.85 -53.58 -11.17
C MET A 3 8.33 -53.71 -11.42
N GLU A 4 7.56 -53.13 -10.52
CA GLU A 4 6.11 -53.04 -10.67
C GLU A 4 5.75 -52.21 -11.94
N LYS A 5 4.69 -52.59 -12.66
CA LYS A 5 4.29 -51.89 -13.90
C LYS A 5 3.85 -50.43 -13.66
N ASN A 6 3.31 -50.13 -12.49
CA ASN A 6 2.83 -48.83 -12.11
C ASN A 6 3.62 -48.28 -10.93
N PHE A 7 3.97 -46.99 -10.97
CA PHE A 7 4.57 -46.30 -9.85
C PHE A 7 3.49 -45.84 -8.85
N ASP A 8 3.54 -46.36 -7.64
CA ASP A 8 2.67 -45.89 -6.54
C ASP A 8 3.33 -44.70 -5.82
N ALA A 9 3.01 -43.49 -6.26
CA ALA A 9 3.56 -42.26 -5.72
C ALA A 9 3.32 -42.12 -4.20
N ALA A 10 2.11 -42.41 -3.74
CA ALA A 10 1.71 -42.22 -2.35
C ALA A 10 2.56 -43.04 -1.37
N SER A 11 2.96 -44.28 -1.74
CA SER A 11 3.77 -45.15 -0.90
C SER A 11 5.28 -44.93 -1.07
N LYS A 12 5.74 -44.29 -2.16
CA LYS A 12 7.16 -44.23 -2.53
C LYS A 12 7.77 -42.83 -2.32
N GLU A 13 7.02 -41.74 -2.54
CA GLU A 13 7.54 -40.36 -2.49
C GLU A 13 8.23 -40.05 -1.15
N ALA A 14 7.58 -40.32 -0.04
CA ALA A 14 8.13 -40.06 1.29
C ALA A 14 9.47 -40.82 1.54
N LYS A 15 9.59 -42.07 1.02
CA LYS A 15 10.81 -42.85 1.12
C LYS A 15 11.94 -42.31 0.24
N ILE A 16 11.61 -41.81 -0.94
CA ILE A 16 12.57 -41.18 -1.85
C ILE A 16 13.06 -39.87 -1.23
N TRP A 17 12.13 -39.05 -0.74
CA TRP A 17 12.46 -37.79 -0.08
C TRP A 17 13.44 -38.04 1.10
N LYS A 18 13.13 -38.99 1.98
CA LYS A 18 14.00 -39.32 3.11
C LYS A 18 15.40 -39.70 2.65
N LYS A 19 15.55 -40.43 1.56
CA LYS A 19 16.90 -40.77 1.04
C LYS A 19 17.67 -39.52 0.61
N TRP A 20 17.02 -38.55 0.00
CA TRP A 20 17.66 -37.30 -0.40
C TRP A 20 18.05 -36.44 0.80
N GLU A 21 17.19 -36.41 1.80
CA GLU A 21 17.41 -35.67 3.05
C GLU A 21 18.60 -36.31 3.85
N ASP A 22 18.57 -37.62 4.04
CA ASP A 22 19.65 -38.38 4.72
C ASP A 22 21.00 -38.23 3.99
N ALA A 23 20.99 -38.09 2.67
CA ALA A 23 22.20 -37.90 1.86
C ALA A 23 22.62 -36.42 1.74
N ASN A 24 21.91 -35.49 2.34
CA ASN A 24 22.09 -34.03 2.12
C ASN A 24 22.19 -33.65 0.64
N ALA A 25 21.36 -34.30 -0.21
CA ALA A 25 21.49 -34.23 -1.67
C ALA A 25 21.30 -32.82 -2.24
N PHE A 26 20.67 -31.92 -1.49
CA PHE A 26 20.35 -30.55 -1.92
C PHE A 26 21.07 -29.48 -1.12
N LYS A 27 21.99 -29.87 -0.22
CA LYS A 27 22.79 -28.90 0.55
C LYS A 27 23.62 -28.04 -0.39
N ALA A 28 23.76 -26.76 -0.04
CA ALA A 28 24.57 -25.80 -0.83
C ALA A 28 26.00 -26.35 -1.03
N GLY A 29 26.50 -26.23 -2.25
CA GLY A 29 27.82 -26.67 -2.63
C GLY A 29 28.00 -28.20 -2.74
N VAL A 30 26.95 -29.00 -2.51
CA VAL A 30 27.05 -30.45 -2.68
C VAL A 30 27.39 -30.81 -4.11
N ASN A 31 28.40 -31.66 -4.34
CA ASN A 31 28.92 -32.08 -5.64
C ASN A 31 29.52 -30.92 -6.50
N ALA A 32 29.86 -29.79 -5.91
CA ALA A 32 30.60 -28.75 -6.61
C ALA A 32 32.00 -29.22 -7.01
N LEU A 33 32.42 -28.95 -8.22
CA LEU A 33 33.79 -29.19 -8.67
C LEU A 33 34.77 -28.22 -7.97
N PRO A 34 36.05 -28.56 -7.81
CA PRO A 34 37.05 -27.62 -7.32
C PRO A 34 37.05 -26.32 -8.17
N ASN A 35 36.97 -25.18 -7.51
CA ASN A 35 36.92 -23.85 -8.14
C ASN A 35 35.71 -23.63 -9.07
N ALA A 36 34.59 -24.31 -8.84
CA ALA A 36 33.38 -24.16 -9.63
C ALA A 36 32.79 -22.76 -9.48
N ASP A 37 32.19 -22.25 -10.55
CA ASP A 37 31.39 -21.03 -10.51
C ASP A 37 30.16 -21.23 -9.62
N SER A 38 29.77 -20.17 -8.91
CA SER A 38 28.58 -20.17 -8.07
C SER A 38 27.31 -19.96 -8.89
N TYR A 39 26.26 -20.69 -8.56
CA TYR A 39 24.92 -20.47 -9.10
C TYR A 39 23.86 -20.51 -7.99
N ALA A 40 23.19 -19.39 -7.75
CA ALA A 40 22.19 -19.30 -6.71
C ALA A 40 20.88 -18.74 -7.23
N ILE A 41 19.77 -19.35 -6.79
CA ILE A 41 18.42 -18.79 -6.91
C ILE A 41 17.84 -18.66 -5.52
N MET A 42 17.21 -17.51 -5.25
CA MET A 42 16.36 -17.33 -4.09
C MET A 42 14.90 -17.59 -4.53
N ILE A 43 14.24 -18.52 -3.86
CA ILE A 43 12.82 -18.74 -4.10
C ILE A 43 12.06 -17.45 -3.76
N PRO A 44 11.10 -16.97 -4.60
CA PRO A 44 10.19 -15.92 -4.16
C PRO A 44 9.47 -16.41 -2.91
N PRO A 45 9.71 -15.81 -1.73
CA PRO A 45 9.23 -16.39 -0.46
C PRO A 45 7.71 -16.32 -0.41
N PRO A 46 7.00 -17.46 -0.35
CA PRO A 46 5.55 -17.45 -0.25
C PRO A 46 5.08 -16.80 1.05
N ASN A 47 3.98 -16.03 0.94
CA ASN A 47 3.33 -15.44 2.09
C ASN A 47 2.74 -16.52 3.01
N VAL A 48 2.88 -16.35 4.33
CA VAL A 48 2.29 -17.28 5.32
C VAL A 48 0.76 -17.06 5.47
N THR A 49 0.08 -16.74 4.38
CA THR A 49 -1.37 -16.50 4.33
C THR A 49 -2.20 -17.75 4.01
N GLY A 50 -1.54 -18.85 3.62
CA GLY A 50 -2.26 -20.08 3.26
C GLY A 50 -1.37 -21.15 2.68
N VAL A 51 -1.90 -21.84 1.65
CA VAL A 51 -1.24 -22.95 0.97
C VAL A 51 -0.72 -22.54 -0.41
N LEU A 52 0.24 -23.28 -0.94
CA LEU A 52 0.72 -23.06 -2.31
C LEU A 52 -0.35 -23.41 -3.34
N HIS A 53 -0.39 -22.67 -4.44
CA HIS A 53 -1.25 -22.91 -5.59
C HIS A 53 -0.43 -23.24 -6.85
N MET A 54 -1.11 -23.53 -7.97
CA MET A 54 -0.44 -23.95 -9.22
C MET A 54 0.58 -22.93 -9.75
N GLY A 55 0.37 -21.65 -9.55
CA GLY A 55 1.34 -20.61 -9.93
C GLY A 55 2.68 -20.76 -9.18
N HIS A 56 2.64 -21.06 -7.89
CA HIS A 56 3.83 -21.39 -7.12
C HIS A 56 4.50 -22.66 -7.64
N ALA A 57 3.72 -23.71 -7.89
CA ALA A 57 4.25 -24.97 -8.40
C ALA A 57 4.96 -24.78 -9.74
N PHE A 58 4.37 -24.03 -10.67
CA PHE A 58 4.94 -23.74 -11.98
C PHE A 58 6.24 -22.94 -11.86
N ASN A 59 6.24 -21.82 -11.12
CA ASN A 59 7.43 -21.00 -10.92
C ASN A 59 8.56 -21.81 -10.26
N ASN A 60 8.26 -22.56 -9.21
CA ASN A 60 9.25 -23.37 -8.51
C ASN A 60 9.80 -24.50 -9.38
N THR A 61 8.99 -25.10 -10.25
CA THR A 61 9.46 -26.12 -11.19
C THR A 61 10.48 -25.56 -12.17
N LEU A 62 10.25 -24.34 -12.70
CA LEU A 62 11.23 -23.68 -13.59
C LEU A 62 12.55 -23.42 -12.88
N GLN A 63 12.51 -22.95 -11.65
CA GLN A 63 13.72 -22.74 -10.84
C GLN A 63 14.42 -24.04 -10.52
N ASP A 64 13.67 -25.10 -10.17
CA ASP A 64 14.23 -26.41 -9.85
C ASP A 64 14.95 -27.05 -11.02
N ILE A 65 14.42 -26.88 -12.24
CA ILE A 65 15.10 -27.34 -13.48
C ILE A 65 16.48 -26.69 -13.61
N LEU A 66 16.55 -25.37 -13.44
CA LEU A 66 17.81 -24.62 -13.56
C LEU A 66 18.80 -25.02 -12.46
N ILE A 67 18.34 -25.13 -11.24
CA ILE A 67 19.15 -25.54 -10.08
C ILE A 67 19.71 -26.95 -10.28
N ARG A 68 18.86 -27.92 -10.67
CA ARG A 68 19.30 -29.30 -10.93
C ARG A 68 20.28 -29.39 -12.07
N TRP A 69 20.03 -28.64 -13.15
CA TRP A 69 20.92 -28.63 -14.30
C TRP A 69 22.31 -28.11 -13.95
N HIS A 70 22.41 -26.98 -13.21
CA HIS A 70 23.71 -26.46 -12.76
C HIS A 70 24.41 -27.40 -11.77
N ARG A 71 23.65 -27.98 -10.83
CA ARG A 71 24.20 -28.95 -9.86
C ARG A 71 24.78 -30.18 -10.57
N MET A 72 24.11 -30.72 -11.59
CA MET A 72 24.62 -31.85 -12.38
C MET A 72 25.87 -31.49 -13.18
N ARG A 73 26.08 -30.24 -13.52
CA ARG A 73 27.28 -29.73 -14.20
C ARG A 73 28.42 -29.42 -13.23
N GLY A 74 28.23 -29.60 -11.94
CA GLY A 74 29.25 -29.40 -10.93
C GLY A 74 29.44 -27.96 -10.46
N PHE A 75 28.48 -27.05 -10.70
CA PHE A 75 28.49 -25.72 -10.12
C PHE A 75 28.33 -25.74 -8.59
N ASP A 76 28.87 -24.72 -7.90
CA ASP A 76 28.55 -24.45 -6.51
C ASP A 76 27.14 -23.86 -6.44
N THR A 77 26.17 -24.72 -6.14
CA THR A 77 24.75 -24.41 -6.37
C THR A 77 23.99 -24.26 -5.07
N LEU A 78 23.22 -23.18 -4.96
CA LEU A 78 22.27 -22.93 -3.87
C LEU A 78 20.87 -22.59 -4.41
N TRP A 79 19.86 -23.31 -3.97
CA TRP A 79 18.47 -22.84 -4.05
C TRP A 79 17.97 -22.50 -2.64
N GLN A 80 17.88 -21.20 -2.36
CA GLN A 80 17.56 -20.66 -1.05
C GLN A 80 16.04 -20.64 -0.82
N PRO A 81 15.48 -21.43 0.11
CA PRO A 81 14.07 -21.37 0.48
C PRO A 81 13.80 -20.35 1.57
N GLY A 82 12.53 -19.91 1.65
CA GLY A 82 12.06 -19.01 2.69
C GLY A 82 10.55 -18.81 2.65
N THR A 83 10.02 -18.09 3.64
CA THR A 83 8.63 -17.67 3.73
C THR A 83 8.55 -16.19 4.12
N ASP A 84 7.49 -15.51 3.67
CA ASP A 84 7.25 -14.11 3.98
C ASP A 84 6.17 -13.96 5.04
N HIS A 85 6.38 -13.03 5.98
CA HIS A 85 5.40 -12.67 7.00
C HIS A 85 4.15 -11.95 6.45
N ALA A 86 4.24 -11.34 5.27
CA ALA A 86 3.15 -10.67 4.53
C ALA A 86 2.33 -9.63 5.32
N GLY A 87 2.77 -9.23 6.50
CA GLY A 87 2.22 -8.15 7.32
C GLY A 87 0.68 -8.15 7.42
N ILE A 88 0.05 -7.14 6.83
CA ILE A 88 -1.41 -6.90 6.88
C ILE A 88 -2.21 -8.12 6.38
N ALA A 89 -1.80 -8.73 5.27
CA ALA A 89 -2.53 -9.87 4.70
C ALA A 89 -2.60 -11.06 5.67
N THR A 90 -1.52 -11.34 6.41
CA THR A 90 -1.53 -12.39 7.43
C THR A 90 -2.45 -12.03 8.60
N GLN A 91 -2.46 -10.76 9.05
CA GLN A 91 -3.39 -10.30 10.09
C GLN A 91 -4.85 -10.45 9.64
N MET A 92 -5.18 -10.07 8.41
CA MET A 92 -6.54 -10.23 7.85
C MET A 92 -6.99 -11.70 7.81
N VAL A 93 -6.09 -12.62 7.49
CA VAL A 93 -6.40 -14.06 7.52
C VAL A 93 -6.70 -14.51 8.93
N VAL A 94 -5.90 -14.09 9.91
CA VAL A 94 -6.12 -14.42 11.32
C VAL A 94 -7.44 -13.83 11.83
N GLU A 95 -7.78 -12.59 11.50
CA GLU A 95 -9.05 -11.97 11.85
C GLU A 95 -10.26 -12.76 11.29
N ARG A 96 -10.15 -13.21 10.03
CA ARG A 96 -11.20 -14.06 9.42
C ARG A 96 -11.35 -15.41 10.14
N GLU A 97 -10.25 -16.04 10.55
CA GLU A 97 -10.30 -17.28 11.32
C GLU A 97 -10.90 -17.07 12.73
N LEU A 98 -10.55 -15.97 13.40
CA LEU A 98 -11.18 -15.60 14.67
C LEU A 98 -12.69 -15.44 14.52
N ALA A 99 -13.13 -14.68 13.51
CA ALA A 99 -14.55 -14.47 13.24
C ALA A 99 -15.29 -15.78 12.92
N LYS A 100 -14.68 -16.65 12.10
CA LYS A 100 -15.24 -17.95 11.75
C LYS A 100 -15.41 -18.87 12.96
N ASN A 101 -14.52 -18.78 13.93
CA ASN A 101 -14.53 -19.56 15.16
C ASN A 101 -15.33 -18.91 16.30
N ASN A 102 -15.98 -17.74 16.04
CA ASN A 102 -16.66 -16.92 17.05
C ASN A 102 -15.72 -16.54 18.22
N GLU A 103 -14.44 -16.31 17.95
CA GLU A 103 -13.48 -15.78 18.90
C GLU A 103 -13.54 -14.24 18.92
N PRO A 104 -13.05 -13.59 20.01
CA PRO A 104 -13.02 -12.13 20.09
C PRO A 104 -12.25 -11.49 18.93
N SER A 105 -12.68 -10.31 18.49
CA SER A 105 -12.03 -9.52 17.46
C SER A 105 -10.64 -9.04 17.86
N ARG A 106 -9.84 -8.57 16.90
CA ARG A 106 -8.54 -7.95 17.16
C ARG A 106 -8.60 -6.82 18.19
N SER A 107 -9.63 -5.98 18.11
CA SER A 107 -9.81 -4.85 19.02
C SER A 107 -10.15 -5.30 20.45
N GLU A 108 -10.91 -6.38 20.60
CA GLU A 108 -11.27 -6.95 21.90
C GLU A 108 -10.10 -7.71 22.54
N LEU A 109 -9.30 -8.42 21.74
CA LEU A 109 -8.11 -9.13 22.22
C LEU A 109 -7.00 -8.17 22.66
N GLY A 110 -6.87 -7.03 21.99
CA GLY A 110 -5.72 -6.15 22.12
C GLY A 110 -4.47 -6.71 21.40
N ARG A 111 -3.43 -5.85 21.32
CA ARG A 111 -2.26 -6.09 20.48
C ARG A 111 -1.51 -7.39 20.83
N GLU A 112 -1.22 -7.63 22.10
CA GLU A 112 -0.36 -8.74 22.52
C GLU A 112 -1.02 -10.08 22.25
N ALA A 113 -2.26 -10.29 22.73
CA ALA A 113 -2.99 -11.52 22.51
C ALA A 113 -3.28 -11.80 21.03
N PHE A 114 -3.54 -10.74 20.24
CA PHE A 114 -3.69 -10.88 18.80
C PHE A 114 -2.38 -11.33 18.11
N LEU A 115 -1.23 -10.76 18.48
CA LEU A 115 0.07 -11.18 17.95
C LEU A 115 0.40 -12.64 18.28
N GLU A 116 0.03 -13.15 19.46
CA GLU A 116 0.18 -14.58 19.77
C GLU A 116 -0.59 -15.46 18.76
N LYS A 117 -1.81 -15.07 18.39
CA LYS A 117 -2.59 -15.76 17.35
C LYS A 117 -1.91 -15.70 15.98
N VAL A 118 -1.34 -14.55 15.62
CA VAL A 118 -0.61 -14.36 14.35
C VAL A 118 0.65 -15.27 14.32
N TRP A 119 1.41 -15.35 15.40
CA TRP A 119 2.57 -16.23 15.49
C TRP A 119 2.18 -17.71 15.41
N ALA A 120 1.10 -18.12 16.07
CA ALA A 120 0.58 -19.50 15.96
C ALA A 120 0.16 -19.84 14.52
N TRP A 121 -0.50 -18.92 13.84
CA TRP A 121 -0.85 -19.06 12.42
C TRP A 121 0.40 -19.22 11.54
N LYS A 122 1.41 -18.37 11.75
CA LYS A 122 2.68 -18.43 11.00
C LYS A 122 3.36 -19.80 11.13
N GLU A 123 3.40 -20.37 12.32
CA GLU A 123 3.99 -21.71 12.52
C GLU A 123 3.24 -22.78 11.72
N GLN A 124 1.91 -22.75 11.75
CA GLN A 124 1.07 -23.70 11.02
C GLN A 124 1.21 -23.53 9.51
N SER A 125 1.03 -22.31 9.00
CA SER A 125 1.04 -22.02 7.56
C SER A 125 2.44 -22.21 6.96
N GLY A 126 3.47 -21.70 7.62
CA GLY A 126 4.86 -21.85 7.18
C GLY A 126 5.30 -23.31 7.12
N GLY A 127 4.93 -24.12 8.11
CA GLY A 127 5.17 -25.56 8.11
C GLY A 127 4.48 -26.27 6.94
N THR A 128 3.24 -25.90 6.63
CA THR A 128 2.49 -26.44 5.49
C THR A 128 3.17 -26.11 4.16
N ILE A 129 3.59 -24.85 3.95
CA ILE A 129 4.28 -24.40 2.74
C ILE A 129 5.57 -25.22 2.51
N ILE A 130 6.41 -25.37 3.51
CA ILE A 130 7.66 -26.13 3.40
C ILE A 130 7.37 -27.61 3.09
N ASN A 131 6.37 -28.21 3.70
CA ASN A 131 5.98 -29.59 3.41
C ASN A 131 5.44 -29.74 1.97
N GLN A 132 4.72 -28.75 1.44
CA GLN A 132 4.26 -28.76 0.06
C GLN A 132 5.42 -28.65 -0.93
N LEU A 133 6.44 -27.81 -0.65
CA LEU A 133 7.67 -27.75 -1.45
C LEU A 133 8.43 -29.09 -1.44
N LYS A 134 8.54 -29.72 -0.28
CA LYS A 134 9.15 -31.05 -0.17
C LYS A 134 8.38 -32.09 -0.98
N ARG A 135 7.06 -32.05 -0.92
CA ARG A 135 6.21 -32.96 -1.70
C ARG A 135 6.27 -32.70 -3.20
N LEU A 136 6.44 -31.48 -3.63
CA LEU A 136 6.71 -31.12 -5.04
C LEU A 136 8.06 -31.67 -5.51
N GLY A 137 8.93 -32.05 -4.60
CA GLY A 137 10.28 -32.54 -4.88
C GLY A 137 11.29 -31.42 -5.09
N ALA A 138 11.00 -30.21 -4.63
CA ALA A 138 11.86 -29.04 -4.78
C ALA A 138 13.25 -29.28 -4.17
N SER A 139 14.31 -29.10 -4.97
CA SER A 139 15.69 -29.38 -4.55
C SER A 139 16.35 -28.19 -3.81
N CYS A 140 15.58 -27.56 -2.91
CA CYS A 140 16.05 -26.50 -2.03
C CYS A 140 17.00 -27.02 -0.92
N ASP A 141 17.89 -26.16 -0.48
CA ASP A 141 18.61 -26.39 0.78
C ASP A 141 17.73 -25.99 1.97
N PHE A 142 16.91 -26.94 2.45
CA PHE A 142 15.96 -26.67 3.54
C PHE A 142 16.64 -26.43 4.91
N SER A 143 17.93 -26.73 5.07
CA SER A 143 18.69 -26.38 6.27
C SER A 143 18.86 -24.85 6.40
N ARG A 144 18.70 -24.12 5.29
CA ARG A 144 18.83 -22.68 5.19
C ARG A 144 17.47 -21.95 5.11
N THR A 145 16.37 -22.67 5.41
CA THR A 145 15.03 -22.05 5.36
C THR A 145 14.97 -20.78 6.21
N ALA A 146 14.61 -19.66 5.56
CA ALA A 146 14.55 -18.35 6.19
C ALA A 146 13.11 -17.86 6.35
N PHE A 147 12.91 -16.96 7.29
CA PHE A 147 11.65 -16.23 7.49
C PHE A 147 11.93 -14.74 7.56
N THR A 148 11.19 -13.92 6.83
CA THR A 148 11.51 -12.48 6.68
C THR A 148 11.48 -11.68 7.98
N MET A 149 10.79 -12.15 9.04
CA MET A 149 10.79 -11.56 10.39
C MET A 149 11.55 -12.41 11.42
N ALA A 150 12.45 -13.29 10.98
CA ALA A 150 13.24 -14.10 11.93
C ALA A 150 13.99 -13.21 12.93
N GLY A 151 13.88 -13.57 14.21
CA GLY A 151 14.47 -12.84 15.33
C GLY A 151 13.65 -11.69 15.87
N ALA A 152 12.45 -11.40 15.32
CA ALA A 152 11.52 -10.46 15.91
C ALA A 152 10.97 -11.00 17.24
N HIS A 153 10.52 -10.09 18.10
CA HIS A 153 9.89 -10.47 19.38
C HIS A 153 8.70 -11.41 19.13
N GLY A 154 8.74 -12.59 19.76
CA GLY A 154 7.76 -13.67 19.57
C GLY A 154 8.22 -14.79 18.62
N ASP A 155 9.29 -14.59 17.83
CA ASP A 155 9.90 -15.66 17.04
C ASP A 155 11.00 -16.35 17.84
N THR A 156 10.91 -17.68 17.94
CA THR A 156 11.91 -18.52 18.63
C THR A 156 13.05 -18.97 17.72
N LYS A 157 12.95 -18.66 16.41
CA LYS A 157 13.90 -19.04 15.36
C LYS A 157 14.60 -17.80 14.83
N THR A 158 15.91 -17.79 14.84
CA THR A 158 16.77 -16.68 14.41
C THR A 158 17.26 -16.81 12.95
N GLY A 159 16.46 -17.29 12.03
CA GLY A 159 16.90 -17.58 10.66
C GLY A 159 17.52 -18.98 10.55
N HIS A 160 18.59 -19.15 9.78
CA HIS A 160 19.37 -20.39 9.74
C HIS A 160 20.66 -20.26 10.58
N GLU A 161 21.29 -21.39 10.90
CA GLU A 161 22.44 -21.51 11.82
C GLU A 161 23.62 -20.54 11.54
N ASN A 162 23.81 -20.15 10.26
CA ASN A 162 24.91 -19.28 9.83
C ASN A 162 24.44 -17.87 9.43
N SER A 163 23.21 -17.49 9.76
CA SER A 163 22.62 -16.21 9.40
C SER A 163 22.50 -15.30 10.61
N ALA A 164 22.77 -14.02 10.40
CA ALA A 164 22.40 -13.00 11.35
C ALA A 164 20.87 -12.92 11.46
N ASN A 165 20.39 -12.41 12.59
CA ASN A 165 19.00 -12.09 12.83
C ASN A 165 18.49 -11.07 11.78
N PHE A 166 17.50 -11.44 10.96
CA PHE A 166 16.97 -10.58 9.91
C PHE A 166 16.29 -9.33 10.48
N HIS A 167 15.62 -9.46 11.62
CA HIS A 167 14.99 -8.33 12.29
C HIS A 167 16.02 -7.26 12.65
N ASP A 168 17.15 -7.62 13.21
CA ASP A 168 18.20 -6.66 13.56
C ASP A 168 18.85 -6.03 12.33
N ALA A 169 18.98 -6.79 11.23
CA ALA A 169 19.46 -6.25 9.96
C ALA A 169 18.51 -5.20 9.38
N VAL A 170 17.19 -5.45 9.47
CA VAL A 170 16.16 -4.49 9.05
C VAL A 170 16.20 -3.24 9.92
N LEU A 171 16.26 -3.38 11.24
CA LEU A 171 16.37 -2.24 12.17
C LEU A 171 17.63 -1.41 11.90
N LYS A 172 18.77 -2.07 11.72
CA LYS A 172 20.01 -1.38 11.37
C LYS A 172 19.88 -0.58 10.08
N THR A 173 19.31 -1.17 9.03
CA THR A 173 19.11 -0.50 7.74
C THR A 173 18.18 0.70 7.89
N PHE A 174 17.11 0.58 8.66
CA PHE A 174 16.20 1.69 8.94
C PHE A 174 16.90 2.85 9.64
N VAL A 175 17.70 2.56 10.68
CA VAL A 175 18.47 3.56 11.41
C VAL A 175 19.50 4.24 10.49
N ASP A 176 20.25 3.45 9.70
CA ASP A 176 21.23 3.97 8.75
C ASP A 176 20.58 4.94 7.72
N PHE A 177 19.37 4.64 7.26
CA PHE A 177 18.64 5.52 6.34
C PHE A 177 18.16 6.80 7.01
N TYR A 178 17.71 6.71 8.25
CA TYR A 178 17.31 7.88 9.03
C TYR A 178 18.51 8.81 9.29
N GLU A 179 19.64 8.27 9.73
CA GLU A 179 20.88 9.04 9.98
C GLU A 179 21.44 9.70 8.72
N LYS A 180 21.25 9.07 7.55
CA LYS A 180 21.63 9.64 6.24
C LYS A 180 20.60 10.64 5.69
N GLY A 181 19.49 10.89 6.39
CA GLY A 181 18.42 11.77 5.94
C GLY A 181 17.63 11.26 4.73
N LEU A 182 17.72 9.94 4.43
CA LEU A 182 16.99 9.32 3.30
C LEU A 182 15.54 9.02 3.64
N ILE A 183 15.22 8.90 4.92
CA ILE A 183 13.85 8.75 5.41
C ILE A 183 13.57 9.81 6.49
N TYR A 184 12.33 10.23 6.55
CA TYR A 184 11.85 11.20 7.53
C TYR A 184 10.40 10.90 7.92
N LYS A 185 9.97 11.37 9.08
CA LYS A 185 8.57 11.30 9.49
C LYS A 185 7.81 12.47 8.89
N GLY A 186 6.78 12.19 8.09
CA GLY A 186 5.95 13.21 7.47
C GLY A 186 4.53 12.71 7.24
N LYS A 187 3.62 13.66 6.97
CA LYS A 187 2.24 13.35 6.61
C LYS A 187 2.11 13.32 5.08
N ARG A 188 1.34 12.37 4.56
CA ARG A 188 1.00 12.24 3.13
C ARG A 188 -0.46 11.81 3.01
N LEU A 189 -1.10 12.17 1.90
CA LEU A 189 -2.36 11.54 1.52
C LEU A 189 -2.09 10.09 1.12
N VAL A 190 -2.98 9.21 1.56
CA VAL A 190 -2.96 7.79 1.23
C VAL A 190 -4.40 7.33 0.94
N ASN A 191 -4.54 6.27 0.16
CA ASN A 191 -5.81 5.56 0.11
C ASN A 191 -6.01 4.87 1.46
N TRP A 192 -7.18 5.00 2.02
CA TRP A 192 -7.51 4.55 3.37
C TRP A 192 -8.74 3.66 3.39
N ASP A 193 -8.64 2.48 3.99
CA ASP A 193 -9.77 1.60 4.25
C ASP A 193 -10.36 1.91 5.63
N PRO A 194 -11.58 2.48 5.72
CA PRO A 194 -12.19 2.84 6.99
C PRO A 194 -12.71 1.63 7.79
N HIS A 195 -12.89 0.46 7.15
CA HIS A 195 -13.30 -0.76 7.83
C HIS A 195 -12.14 -1.40 8.61
N PHE A 196 -11.00 -1.54 7.96
CA PHE A 196 -9.78 -2.06 8.58
C PHE A 196 -8.94 -0.99 9.28
N GLU A 197 -9.32 0.28 9.16
CA GLU A 197 -8.59 1.44 9.70
C GLU A 197 -7.10 1.40 9.32
N THR A 198 -6.81 1.19 8.05
CA THR A 198 -5.46 1.08 7.51
C THR A 198 -5.28 1.76 6.15
N ALA A 199 -4.06 2.19 5.86
CA ALA A 199 -3.68 2.57 4.51
C ALA A 199 -3.65 1.35 3.59
N ILE A 200 -4.06 1.54 2.35
CA ILE A 200 -4.03 0.52 1.29
C ILE A 200 -3.24 1.04 0.09
N SER A 201 -2.72 0.14 -0.73
CA SER A 201 -2.01 0.49 -1.96
C SER A 201 -2.99 0.88 -3.07
N ASP A 202 -2.50 1.62 -4.07
CA ASP A 202 -3.31 2.01 -5.22
C ASP A 202 -3.83 0.80 -6.01
N LEU A 203 -3.13 -0.33 -5.96
CA LEU A 203 -3.53 -1.59 -6.61
C LEU A 203 -4.71 -2.29 -5.93
N GLU A 204 -5.01 -1.92 -4.69
CA GLU A 204 -6.12 -2.47 -3.90
C GLU A 204 -7.39 -1.62 -4.01
N VAL A 205 -7.31 -0.47 -4.70
CA VAL A 205 -8.44 0.44 -4.91
C VAL A 205 -9.18 0.04 -6.18
N GLU A 206 -10.45 -0.30 -6.03
CA GLU A 206 -11.36 -0.55 -7.15
C GLU A 206 -12.15 0.73 -7.45
N ASN A 207 -12.00 1.26 -8.67
CA ASN A 207 -12.79 2.39 -9.14
C ASN A 207 -14.14 1.89 -9.66
N ILE A 208 -15.22 2.38 -9.05
CA ILE A 208 -16.59 2.04 -9.42
C ILE A 208 -17.27 3.30 -9.95
N GLU A 209 -17.85 3.20 -11.15
CA GLU A 209 -18.67 4.28 -11.68
C GLU A 209 -20.01 4.35 -10.93
N VAL A 210 -20.37 5.56 -10.49
CA VAL A 210 -21.64 5.83 -9.82
C VAL A 210 -22.32 7.02 -10.47
N ASP A 211 -23.66 7.01 -10.50
CA ASP A 211 -24.44 8.16 -10.91
C ASP A 211 -24.25 9.30 -9.89
N GLY A 212 -23.59 10.36 -10.31
CA GLY A 212 -23.28 11.52 -9.47
C GLY A 212 -23.95 12.81 -9.98
N HIS A 213 -23.80 13.87 -9.20
CA HIS A 213 -24.29 15.20 -9.56
C HIS A 213 -23.16 16.21 -9.47
N MET A 214 -23.19 17.21 -10.34
CA MET A 214 -22.36 18.40 -10.23
C MET A 214 -23.11 19.45 -9.40
N TRP A 215 -22.56 19.78 -8.24
CA TRP A 215 -23.12 20.78 -7.31
C TRP A 215 -22.45 22.12 -7.52
N HIS A 216 -23.25 23.19 -7.61
CA HIS A 216 -22.76 24.56 -7.76
C HIS A 216 -22.99 25.34 -6.47
N PHE A 217 -21.91 25.88 -5.90
CA PHE A 217 -21.92 26.69 -4.68
C PHE A 217 -21.45 28.10 -4.97
N LYS A 218 -22.07 29.09 -4.33
CA LYS A 218 -21.65 30.49 -4.35
C LYS A 218 -20.84 30.79 -3.09
N TYR A 219 -19.59 31.18 -3.26
CA TYR A 219 -18.71 31.61 -2.19
C TYR A 219 -18.67 33.13 -2.19
N PRO A 220 -19.37 33.81 -1.25
CA PRO A 220 -19.46 35.27 -1.22
C PRO A 220 -18.10 35.93 -0.99
N LEU A 221 -17.81 37.01 -1.66
CA LEU A 221 -16.65 37.86 -1.39
C LEU A 221 -16.78 38.47 0.02
N VAL A 222 -15.65 38.65 0.69
CA VAL A 222 -15.59 39.29 2.02
C VAL A 222 -15.93 40.80 1.87
N ASP A 223 -16.47 41.40 2.93
CA ASP A 223 -16.79 42.82 3.04
C ASP A 223 -17.80 43.35 1.99
N GLY A 224 -18.57 42.46 1.36
CA GLY A 224 -19.56 42.84 0.35
C GLY A 224 -18.96 43.37 -0.96
N GLU A 225 -17.69 43.05 -1.21
CA GLU A 225 -17.02 43.41 -2.46
C GLU A 225 -17.73 42.81 -3.67
N THR A 226 -17.64 43.50 -4.79
CA THR A 226 -18.18 43.06 -6.09
C THR A 226 -17.12 43.14 -7.18
N TYR A 227 -17.35 42.42 -8.29
CA TYR A 227 -16.54 42.48 -9.49
C TYR A 227 -17.40 42.26 -10.72
N THR A 228 -16.98 42.78 -11.86
CA THR A 228 -17.62 42.50 -13.12
C THR A 228 -17.12 41.16 -13.67
N TYR A 229 -18.01 40.16 -13.71
CA TYR A 229 -17.75 38.89 -14.37
C TYR A 229 -18.02 39.03 -15.86
N ILE A 230 -17.03 38.69 -16.68
CA ILE A 230 -17.13 38.77 -18.15
C ILE A 230 -16.78 37.40 -18.73
N GLU A 231 -17.70 36.86 -19.52
CA GLU A 231 -17.47 35.63 -20.30
C GLU A 231 -17.55 35.96 -21.78
N LYS A 232 -16.64 35.40 -22.56
CA LYS A 232 -16.48 35.65 -23.99
C LYS A 232 -16.60 34.35 -24.76
N ASP A 233 -17.07 34.41 -26.01
CA ASP A 233 -17.04 33.30 -26.95
C ASP A 233 -15.66 33.14 -27.62
N ASP A 234 -15.51 32.12 -28.47
CA ASP A 234 -14.28 31.84 -29.21
C ASP A 234 -13.85 32.98 -30.15
N ASP A 235 -14.79 33.85 -30.56
CA ASP A 235 -14.56 35.02 -31.38
C ASP A 235 -14.28 36.29 -30.53
N ASN A 236 -14.10 36.13 -29.21
CA ASN A 236 -13.84 37.19 -28.23
C ASN A 236 -15.00 38.21 -28.04
N ASN A 237 -16.24 37.84 -28.44
CA ASN A 237 -17.42 38.64 -28.13
C ASN A 237 -17.90 38.35 -26.71
N ILE A 238 -18.34 39.38 -26.01
CA ILE A 238 -18.91 39.25 -24.67
C ILE A 238 -20.27 38.55 -24.74
N ILE A 239 -20.43 37.40 -24.14
CA ILE A 239 -21.66 36.63 -24.02
C ILE A 239 -22.34 36.81 -22.65
N VAL A 240 -21.53 37.02 -21.59
CA VAL A 240 -22.03 37.36 -20.26
C VAL A 240 -21.25 38.57 -19.72
N SER A 241 -21.97 39.52 -19.14
CA SER A 241 -21.38 40.62 -18.36
C SER A 241 -22.31 40.93 -17.21
N GLU A 242 -21.91 40.64 -16.00
CA GLU A 242 -22.72 40.89 -14.80
C GLU A 242 -21.85 41.23 -13.59
N GLU A 243 -22.43 42.02 -12.67
CA GLU A 243 -21.79 42.30 -11.39
C GLU A 243 -22.06 41.16 -10.41
N ARG A 244 -21.01 40.58 -9.85
CA ARG A 244 -21.07 39.48 -8.88
C ARG A 244 -20.38 39.84 -7.57
N ASN A 245 -21.00 39.44 -6.47
CA ASN A 245 -20.41 39.49 -5.13
C ASN A 245 -19.95 38.08 -4.63
N TYR A 246 -19.81 37.13 -5.54
CA TYR A 246 -19.44 35.72 -5.22
C TYR A 246 -18.64 35.12 -6.35
N ILE A 247 -17.86 34.07 -6.02
CA ILE A 247 -17.33 33.15 -7.00
C ILE A 247 -18.14 31.83 -6.99
N SER A 248 -18.44 31.28 -8.16
CA SER A 248 -19.15 30.01 -8.30
C SER A 248 -18.18 28.86 -8.38
N ILE A 249 -18.39 27.82 -7.57
CA ILE A 249 -17.61 26.60 -7.54
C ILE A 249 -18.48 25.43 -7.98
N ALA A 250 -17.98 24.59 -8.88
CA ALA A 250 -18.61 23.32 -9.26
C ALA A 250 -17.85 22.14 -8.64
N THR A 251 -18.56 21.21 -8.01
CA THR A 251 -17.94 20.03 -7.37
C THR A 251 -18.85 18.81 -7.42
N THR A 252 -18.25 17.62 -7.55
CA THR A 252 -18.94 16.34 -7.40
C THR A 252 -18.92 15.85 -5.95
N ARG A 253 -18.11 16.47 -5.06
CA ARG A 253 -17.90 16.06 -3.66
C ARG A 253 -18.26 17.20 -2.69
N PRO A 254 -19.55 17.54 -2.56
CA PRO A 254 -20.00 18.63 -1.69
C PRO A 254 -19.66 18.41 -0.20
N GLU A 255 -19.56 17.15 0.22
CA GLU A 255 -19.26 16.76 1.60
C GLU A 255 -17.87 17.24 2.07
N THR A 256 -16.93 17.45 1.16
CA THR A 256 -15.57 17.91 1.49
C THR A 256 -15.43 19.45 1.55
N MET A 257 -16.46 20.21 1.18
CA MET A 257 -16.42 21.67 1.11
C MET A 257 -15.96 22.32 2.43
N LEU A 258 -16.40 21.80 3.56
CA LEU A 258 -16.02 22.35 4.87
C LEU A 258 -14.51 22.27 5.15
N GLY A 259 -13.78 21.48 4.38
CA GLY A 259 -12.32 21.34 4.44
C GLY A 259 -11.56 22.21 3.45
N ASP A 260 -12.23 23.08 2.72
CA ASP A 260 -11.57 23.95 1.73
C ASP A 260 -10.62 24.95 2.41
N GLY A 261 -9.42 25.03 1.86
CA GLY A 261 -8.38 25.98 2.28
C GLY A 261 -8.22 27.16 1.33
N ALA A 262 -8.66 27.02 0.08
CA ALA A 262 -8.61 28.05 -0.94
C ALA A 262 -9.61 27.77 -2.06
N VAL A 263 -9.83 28.77 -2.92
CA VAL A 263 -10.39 28.62 -4.26
C VAL A 263 -9.28 28.91 -5.25
N ALA A 264 -9.03 28.00 -6.19
CA ALA A 264 -8.06 28.18 -7.26
C ALA A 264 -8.76 28.52 -8.58
N VAL A 265 -8.15 29.43 -9.33
CA VAL A 265 -8.54 29.79 -10.70
C VAL A 265 -7.31 29.66 -11.60
N PHE A 266 -7.53 29.41 -12.89
CA PHE A 266 -6.42 29.31 -13.84
C PHE A 266 -5.66 30.62 -13.98
N THR A 267 -4.34 30.55 -14.14
CA THR A 267 -3.43 31.72 -14.11
C THR A 267 -3.83 32.81 -15.09
N ASN A 268 -4.39 32.48 -16.25
CA ASN A 268 -4.76 33.43 -17.30
C ASN A 268 -6.29 33.55 -17.50
N ASP A 269 -7.09 33.14 -16.52
CA ASP A 269 -8.54 33.26 -16.59
C ASP A 269 -8.97 34.71 -16.30
N GLU A 270 -9.24 35.46 -17.36
CA GLU A 270 -9.64 36.86 -17.26
C GLU A 270 -10.94 37.06 -16.46
N ARG A 271 -11.83 36.07 -16.40
CA ARG A 271 -13.10 36.12 -15.66
C ARG A 271 -12.91 36.41 -14.17
N TYR A 272 -11.85 35.86 -13.61
CA TYR A 272 -11.55 35.90 -12.17
C TYR A 272 -10.37 36.81 -11.81
N ALA A 273 -9.66 37.38 -12.78
CA ALA A 273 -8.53 38.27 -12.55
C ALA A 273 -8.81 39.36 -11.50
N PRO A 274 -10.03 40.02 -11.49
CA PRO A 274 -10.31 41.07 -10.51
C PRO A 274 -10.38 40.62 -9.05
N ILE A 275 -10.54 39.32 -8.79
CA ILE A 275 -10.72 38.78 -7.43
C ILE A 275 -9.55 37.88 -6.96
N VAL A 276 -8.55 37.69 -7.80
CA VAL A 276 -7.32 37.00 -7.37
C VAL A 276 -6.67 37.74 -6.20
N GLY A 277 -6.29 37.00 -5.18
CA GLY A 277 -5.72 37.53 -3.94
C GLY A 277 -6.74 38.07 -2.93
N LYS A 278 -8.01 38.15 -3.29
CA LYS A 278 -9.09 38.44 -2.36
C LYS A 278 -9.53 37.22 -1.58
N SER A 279 -10.39 37.43 -0.57
CA SER A 279 -10.91 36.34 0.26
C SER A 279 -12.42 36.18 0.01
N VAL A 280 -12.87 34.93 0.16
CA VAL A 280 -14.27 34.54 0.12
C VAL A 280 -14.70 33.87 1.41
N HIS A 281 -15.95 34.02 1.78
CA HIS A 281 -16.57 33.28 2.88
C HIS A 281 -16.80 31.82 2.46
N LEU A 282 -16.32 30.89 3.25
CA LEU A 282 -16.63 29.47 3.07
C LEU A 282 -18.08 29.24 3.53
N PRO A 283 -18.99 28.76 2.66
CA PRO A 283 -20.38 28.54 3.03
C PRO A 283 -20.52 27.59 4.24
N LEU A 284 -21.48 27.85 5.11
CA LEU A 284 -21.78 27.07 6.31
C LEU A 284 -20.64 27.05 7.37
N CYS A 285 -19.63 27.91 7.24
CA CYS A 285 -18.46 27.93 8.09
C CYS A 285 -18.07 29.40 8.39
N ASP A 286 -17.63 29.68 9.61
CA ASP A 286 -17.14 31.02 10.02
C ASP A 286 -15.66 31.23 9.60
N ARG A 287 -15.31 30.77 8.41
CA ARG A 287 -13.95 30.85 7.89
C ARG A 287 -13.93 31.56 6.54
N THR A 288 -12.90 32.37 6.31
CA THR A 288 -12.58 32.92 5.00
C THR A 288 -11.40 32.22 4.40
N ILE A 289 -11.41 32.05 3.07
CA ILE A 289 -10.36 31.40 2.30
C ILE A 289 -9.94 32.28 1.11
N PRO A 290 -8.66 32.26 0.69
CA PRO A 290 -8.19 33.08 -0.40
C PRO A 290 -8.60 32.52 -1.78
N VAL A 291 -8.73 33.42 -2.74
CA VAL A 291 -8.75 33.10 -4.17
C VAL A 291 -7.31 33.15 -4.68
N ILE A 292 -6.80 32.03 -5.16
CA ILE A 292 -5.42 31.88 -5.63
C ILE A 292 -5.37 31.56 -7.13
N VAL A 293 -4.24 31.79 -7.77
CA VAL A 293 -3.95 31.32 -9.13
C VAL A 293 -3.15 30.04 -9.09
N ASP A 294 -3.50 29.12 -10.00
CA ASP A 294 -2.74 27.87 -10.17
C ASP A 294 -2.94 27.35 -11.60
N GLU A 295 -2.05 26.46 -12.07
CA GLU A 295 -2.17 25.83 -13.38
C GLU A 295 -3.13 24.62 -13.37
N TYR A 296 -3.59 24.21 -12.20
CA TYR A 296 -4.44 23.04 -12.02
C TYR A 296 -5.89 23.20 -12.49
N PRO A 297 -6.59 24.33 -12.22
CA PRO A 297 -7.98 24.53 -12.69
C PRO A 297 -8.06 24.53 -14.21
N ASP A 298 -9.03 23.79 -14.74
CA ASP A 298 -9.38 23.84 -16.16
C ASP A 298 -10.44 24.93 -16.37
N PRO A 299 -10.14 26.04 -17.10
CA PRO A 299 -11.08 27.13 -17.31
C PRO A 299 -12.33 26.71 -18.10
N ASP A 300 -12.26 25.61 -18.86
CA ASP A 300 -13.36 25.13 -19.71
C ASP A 300 -14.23 24.10 -18.99
N PHE A 301 -13.85 23.68 -17.75
CA PHE A 301 -14.61 22.72 -16.98
C PHE A 301 -15.39 23.35 -15.82
N GLY A 302 -16.70 23.10 -15.79
CA GLY A 302 -17.60 23.58 -14.72
C GLY A 302 -17.69 25.09 -14.68
N SER A 303 -17.24 25.73 -13.59
CA SER A 303 -17.16 27.18 -13.47
C SER A 303 -15.78 27.75 -13.81
N GLY A 304 -14.79 26.90 -14.10
CA GLY A 304 -13.39 27.30 -14.25
C GLY A 304 -12.70 27.59 -12.91
N ALA A 305 -13.44 27.56 -11.81
CA ALA A 305 -12.90 27.75 -10.46
C ALA A 305 -13.05 26.47 -9.63
N VAL A 306 -12.00 26.06 -8.96
CA VAL A 306 -11.92 24.80 -8.21
C VAL A 306 -11.71 25.10 -6.73
N LYS A 307 -12.49 24.44 -5.87
CA LYS A 307 -12.23 24.43 -4.42
C LYS A 307 -11.00 23.57 -4.12
N ILE A 308 -10.15 23.99 -3.22
CA ILE A 308 -8.95 23.27 -2.84
C ILE A 308 -9.11 22.64 -1.45
N THR A 309 -9.31 21.34 -1.45
CA THR A 309 -9.50 20.53 -0.23
C THR A 309 -8.31 19.59 -0.03
N GLY A 310 -7.16 20.14 0.30
CA GLY A 310 -5.87 19.45 0.29
C GLY A 310 -5.75 18.21 1.19
N ALA A 311 -6.65 18.02 2.16
CA ALA A 311 -6.67 16.83 3.00
C ALA A 311 -7.52 15.66 2.43
N HIS A 312 -8.26 15.87 1.32
CA HIS A 312 -9.24 14.91 0.82
C HIS A 312 -9.15 14.63 -0.69
N ASP A 313 -8.19 15.23 -1.39
CA ASP A 313 -7.93 14.99 -2.81
C ASP A 313 -6.44 15.09 -3.11
N PHE A 314 -5.92 14.17 -3.94
CA PHE A 314 -4.48 14.10 -4.25
C PHE A 314 -3.99 15.30 -5.08
N ASN A 315 -4.82 15.82 -6.00
CA ASN A 315 -4.46 16.98 -6.80
C ASN A 315 -4.53 18.25 -5.96
N ASP A 316 -5.60 18.43 -5.18
CA ASP A 316 -5.76 19.53 -4.26
C ASP A 316 -4.64 19.59 -3.22
N TYR A 317 -4.14 18.40 -2.77
CA TYR A 317 -2.97 18.31 -1.87
C TYR A 317 -1.74 18.95 -2.49
N GLN A 318 -1.48 18.68 -3.77
CA GLN A 318 -0.32 19.29 -4.46
C GLN A 318 -0.47 20.80 -4.61
N VAL A 319 -1.68 21.28 -4.98
CA VAL A 319 -2.00 22.70 -5.05
C VAL A 319 -1.82 23.37 -3.70
N ALA A 320 -2.40 22.79 -2.65
CA ALA A 320 -2.31 23.33 -1.30
C ALA A 320 -0.86 23.39 -0.81
N LYS A 321 -0.07 22.34 -1.07
CA LYS A 321 1.34 22.26 -0.67
C LYS A 321 2.20 23.34 -1.34
N ARG A 322 2.11 23.52 -2.67
CA ARG A 322 2.93 24.49 -3.39
C ARG A 322 2.53 25.94 -3.13
N ASN A 323 1.25 26.16 -2.76
CA ASN A 323 0.74 27.49 -2.42
C ASN A 323 0.68 27.77 -0.91
N ASN A 324 1.19 26.87 -0.06
CA ASN A 324 1.15 26.96 1.41
C ASN A 324 -0.28 27.15 1.98
N ILE A 325 -1.25 26.47 1.40
CA ILE A 325 -2.65 26.53 1.83
C ILE A 325 -2.88 25.55 2.98
N PRO A 326 -3.57 25.95 4.07
CA PRO A 326 -3.93 25.05 5.15
C PRO A 326 -4.81 23.89 4.67
N MET A 327 -4.59 22.69 5.24
CA MET A 327 -5.32 21.49 4.90
C MET A 327 -6.14 21.01 6.11
N TYR A 328 -7.44 20.87 5.96
CA TYR A 328 -8.36 20.51 7.03
C TYR A 328 -8.88 19.09 6.82
N SER A 329 -8.60 18.20 7.79
CA SER A 329 -9.12 16.83 7.77
C SER A 329 -10.52 16.79 8.40
N LEU A 330 -11.52 16.42 7.62
CA LEU A 330 -12.92 16.39 8.03
C LEU A 330 -13.39 15.04 8.57
N MET A 331 -12.67 13.97 8.25
CA MET A 331 -13.08 12.60 8.55
C MET A 331 -12.13 11.97 9.57
N ASP A 332 -12.69 11.11 10.41
CA ASP A 332 -11.92 10.24 11.31
C ASP A 332 -11.44 8.97 10.62
N THR A 333 -10.81 8.06 11.36
CA THR A 333 -10.26 6.81 10.81
C THR A 333 -11.34 5.85 10.29
N LYS A 334 -12.60 6.05 10.69
CA LYS A 334 -13.77 5.28 10.22
C LYS A 334 -14.50 5.93 9.06
N GLY A 335 -13.98 7.03 8.54
CA GLY A 335 -14.61 7.79 7.45
C GLY A 335 -15.82 8.61 7.91
N ALA A 336 -16.11 8.68 9.21
CA ALA A 336 -17.19 9.48 9.74
C ALA A 336 -16.78 10.96 9.87
N MET A 337 -17.72 11.87 9.64
CA MET A 337 -17.48 13.30 9.82
C MET A 337 -17.13 13.58 11.28
N ARG A 338 -16.04 14.31 11.49
CA ARG A 338 -15.54 14.66 12.82
C ARG A 338 -16.48 15.65 13.52
N SER A 339 -16.76 15.39 14.78
CA SER A 339 -17.56 16.28 15.64
C SER A 339 -16.71 17.19 16.53
N ASP A 340 -15.40 16.91 16.63
CA ASP A 340 -14.47 17.73 17.39
C ASP A 340 -14.19 19.03 16.63
N LYS A 341 -14.35 20.14 17.31
CA LYS A 341 -14.05 21.48 16.77
C LYS A 341 -12.55 21.75 16.63
N SER A 342 -11.71 20.75 16.86
CA SER A 342 -10.27 20.88 16.64
C SER A 342 -10.02 20.99 15.16
N GLU A 343 -9.69 22.18 14.71
CA GLU A 343 -9.06 22.41 13.40
C GLU A 343 -7.77 21.59 13.37
N ILE A 344 -7.85 20.36 12.83
CA ILE A 344 -6.62 19.63 12.55
C ILE A 344 -6.07 20.20 11.28
N ILE A 345 -5.39 21.30 11.46
CA ILE A 345 -4.50 21.83 10.43
C ILE A 345 -3.41 20.77 10.23
N TRP A 346 -3.41 20.17 9.07
CA TRP A 346 -2.27 19.38 8.60
C TRP A 346 -1.18 20.38 8.24
N CYS A 347 -0.46 20.90 9.23
CA CYS A 347 0.63 21.81 9.00
C CYS A 347 1.98 21.10 9.12
N GLN A 348 2.74 21.31 8.06
CA GLN A 348 4.21 21.34 7.88
C GLN A 348 4.97 20.05 8.08
#